data_51bafa3f6f1a04436888c481a8fbb155
#
_entry.id   51bafa3f6f1a04436888c481a8fbb155
#
_cell.length_a   1.000
_cell.length_b   1.000
_cell.length_c   1.000
_cell.angle_alpha   90.00
_cell.angle_beta   90.00
_cell.angle_gamma   90.00
#
_symmetry.space_group_name_H-M   'P 1'
#
loop_
_entity.id
_entity.type
_entity.pdbx_description
1 polymer ?
#
loop_
_entity_poly.entity_id
_entity_poly.type
_entity_poly.pdbx_seq_one_letter_code
_entity_poly.pdbx_strand_id
1 'polypeptide(L)'
;MMGRFPHAPGRFFESTEDAAVAREAMAATGTLPLAALPLEELSGGERQRAMLARALAQEPRLLVLDEPTSHLDLRYQAETAELLRRLNRERGVTILLVSHDLNLAAELCDRLLLLHEGRVAKAGTPAEVLEQSLLERVFGARVVVDKTASGRPSVQLDWAAERR
;
A
#
# COMPACT_ATOMS: atom_id res chain seq x y z
N MET A 1 -21.77 -3.17 -3.30
CA MET A 1 -21.90 -2.81 -1.86
C MET A 1 -21.35 -3.82 -0.86
N MET A 2 -20.62 -4.86 -1.30
CA MET A 2 -20.03 -5.89 -0.41
C MET A 2 -19.17 -5.33 0.76
N GLY A 3 -18.57 -4.14 0.60
CA GLY A 3 -17.78 -3.50 1.66
C GLY A 3 -18.57 -3.13 2.91
N ARG A 4 -19.89 -2.95 2.81
CA ARG A 4 -20.74 -2.57 3.96
C ARG A 4 -21.29 -3.74 4.77
N PHE A 5 -21.03 -4.97 4.33
CA PHE A 5 -21.54 -6.17 4.99
C PHE A 5 -21.28 -6.25 6.51
N PRO A 6 -20.11 -5.83 7.03
CA PRO A 6 -19.85 -5.81 8.48
C PRO A 6 -20.78 -4.87 9.29
N HIS A 7 -21.33 -3.83 8.66
CA HIS A 7 -22.19 -2.83 9.29
C HIS A 7 -23.70 -3.15 9.17
N ALA A 8 -24.05 -4.20 8.44
CA ALA A 8 -25.44 -4.59 8.18
C ALA A 8 -25.76 -6.05 8.57
N PRO A 9 -25.45 -6.49 9.81
CA PRO A 9 -25.75 -7.87 10.21
C PRO A 9 -27.28 -8.11 10.17
N GLY A 10 -27.69 -9.11 9.37
CA GLY A 10 -29.10 -9.49 9.24
C GLY A 10 -29.98 -8.60 8.35
N ARG A 11 -29.44 -7.63 7.64
CA ARG A 11 -30.17 -6.84 6.63
C ARG A 11 -29.97 -7.43 5.26
N PHE A 12 -31.08 -7.77 4.60
CA PHE A 12 -31.07 -8.21 3.19
C PHE A 12 -31.11 -7.05 2.19
N PHE A 13 -31.33 -5.83 2.67
CA PHE A 13 -31.43 -4.62 1.84
C PHE A 13 -30.40 -3.58 2.27
N GLU A 14 -29.75 -3.01 1.28
CA GLU A 14 -28.79 -1.92 1.43
C GLU A 14 -29.52 -0.64 1.83
N SER A 15 -28.98 0.09 2.80
CA SER A 15 -29.53 1.40 3.20
C SER A 15 -29.01 2.51 2.28
N THR A 16 -29.70 3.64 2.26
CA THR A 16 -29.21 4.85 1.58
C THR A 16 -27.89 5.34 2.15
N GLU A 17 -27.64 5.12 3.44
CA GLU A 17 -26.39 5.43 4.12
C GLU A 17 -25.26 4.52 3.62
N ASP A 18 -25.48 3.21 3.50
CA ASP A 18 -24.51 2.27 2.94
C ASP A 18 -24.12 2.64 1.50
N ALA A 19 -25.11 3.09 0.71
CA ALA A 19 -24.86 3.58 -0.64
C ALA A 19 -24.00 4.85 -0.65
N ALA A 20 -24.22 5.77 0.29
CA ALA A 20 -23.42 6.99 0.40
C ALA A 20 -21.98 6.69 0.77
N VAL A 21 -21.75 5.86 1.79
CA VAL A 21 -20.38 5.43 2.23
C VAL A 21 -19.64 4.70 1.10
N ALA A 22 -20.33 3.80 0.39
CA ALA A 22 -19.71 3.09 -0.74
C ALA A 22 -19.30 4.05 -1.86
N ARG A 23 -20.15 5.03 -2.20
CA ARG A 23 -19.83 6.07 -3.19
C ARG A 23 -18.67 6.96 -2.77
N GLU A 24 -18.62 7.34 -1.50
CA GLU A 24 -17.49 8.11 -0.95
C GLU A 24 -16.18 7.32 -1.05
N ALA A 25 -16.18 6.04 -0.68
CA ALA A 25 -15.01 5.17 -0.82
C ALA A 25 -14.57 5.03 -2.29
N MET A 26 -15.51 4.88 -3.21
CA MET A 26 -15.24 4.84 -4.64
C MET A 26 -14.70 6.18 -5.18
N ALA A 27 -15.22 7.30 -4.72
CA ALA A 27 -14.71 8.63 -5.08
C ALA A 27 -13.28 8.81 -4.58
N ALA A 28 -12.98 8.40 -3.35
CA ALA A 28 -11.64 8.48 -2.75
C ALA A 28 -10.59 7.67 -3.53
N THR A 29 -10.99 6.53 -4.14
CA THR A 29 -10.11 5.66 -4.93
C THR A 29 -10.17 5.94 -6.45
N GLY A 30 -10.92 6.95 -6.89
CA GLY A 30 -11.09 7.28 -8.31
C GLY A 30 -11.87 6.22 -9.10
N THR A 31 -12.65 5.35 -8.43
CA THR A 31 -13.40 4.28 -9.07
C THR A 31 -14.90 4.57 -9.25
N LEU A 32 -15.36 5.73 -8.82
CA LEU A 32 -16.77 6.10 -8.95
C LEU A 32 -17.31 6.06 -10.40
N PRO A 33 -16.55 6.49 -11.43
CA PRO A 33 -16.99 6.35 -12.82
C PRO A 33 -17.20 4.91 -13.28
N LEU A 34 -16.60 3.95 -12.58
CA LEU A 34 -16.63 2.52 -12.90
C LEU A 34 -17.73 1.76 -12.15
N ALA A 35 -18.59 2.47 -11.39
CA ALA A 35 -19.56 1.86 -10.48
C ALA A 35 -20.57 0.92 -11.15
N ALA A 36 -20.85 1.12 -12.44
CA ALA A 36 -21.78 0.31 -13.22
C ALA A 36 -21.12 -0.89 -13.94
N LEU A 37 -19.78 -0.96 -13.93
CA LEU A 37 -19.05 -2.02 -14.63
C LEU A 37 -18.85 -3.24 -13.73
N PRO A 38 -18.97 -4.47 -14.27
CA PRO A 38 -18.56 -5.69 -13.60
C PRO A 38 -17.07 -5.68 -13.28
N LEU A 39 -16.66 -6.32 -12.18
CA LEU A 39 -15.23 -6.37 -11.78
C LEU A 39 -14.35 -7.08 -12.82
N GLU A 40 -14.92 -7.98 -13.59
CA GLU A 40 -14.27 -8.76 -14.64
C GLU A 40 -13.86 -7.88 -15.84
N GLU A 41 -14.57 -6.78 -16.07
CA GLU A 41 -14.29 -5.84 -17.16
C GLU A 41 -13.25 -4.79 -16.79
N LEU A 42 -12.87 -4.71 -15.51
CA LEU A 42 -11.87 -3.76 -15.02
C LEU A 42 -10.44 -4.23 -15.35
N SER A 43 -9.59 -3.28 -15.73
CA SER A 43 -8.14 -3.50 -15.78
C SER A 43 -7.59 -3.89 -14.40
N GLY A 44 -6.37 -4.45 -14.35
CA GLY A 44 -5.74 -4.86 -13.10
C GLY A 44 -5.68 -3.72 -12.07
N GLY A 45 -5.26 -2.53 -12.49
CA GLY A 45 -5.17 -1.35 -11.64
C GLY A 45 -6.53 -0.83 -11.16
N GLU A 46 -7.54 -0.82 -12.04
CA GLU A 46 -8.91 -0.44 -11.68
C GLU A 46 -9.51 -1.42 -10.67
N ARG A 47 -9.31 -2.71 -10.89
CA ARG A 47 -9.75 -3.76 -9.97
C ARG A 47 -9.10 -3.61 -8.60
N GLN A 48 -7.81 -3.32 -8.54
CA GLN A 48 -7.09 -3.10 -7.28
C GLN A 48 -7.63 -1.88 -6.53
N ARG A 49 -7.88 -0.75 -7.22
CA ARG A 49 -8.53 0.42 -6.63
C ARG A 49 -9.97 0.15 -6.18
N ALA A 50 -10.72 -0.66 -6.92
CA ALA A 50 -12.06 -1.08 -6.51
C ALA A 50 -12.03 -1.97 -5.25
N MET A 51 -11.04 -2.85 -5.11
CA MET A 51 -10.82 -3.62 -3.89
C MET A 51 -10.44 -2.73 -2.70
N LEU A 52 -9.62 -1.69 -2.93
CA LEU A 52 -9.30 -0.70 -1.91
C LEU A 52 -10.55 0.10 -1.51
N ALA A 53 -11.39 0.52 -2.49
CA ALA A 53 -12.68 1.16 -2.20
C ALA A 53 -13.59 0.27 -1.34
N ARG A 54 -13.63 -1.03 -1.65
CA ARG A 54 -14.38 -2.02 -0.85
C ARG A 54 -13.89 -2.09 0.59
N ALA A 55 -12.56 -2.08 0.81
CA ALA A 55 -11.97 -2.08 2.13
C ALA A 55 -12.27 -0.78 2.88
N LEU A 56 -12.18 0.37 2.22
CA LEU A 56 -12.50 1.68 2.80
C LEU A 56 -13.97 1.83 3.16
N ALA A 57 -14.87 1.22 2.40
CA ALA A 57 -16.31 1.23 2.71
C ALA A 57 -16.65 0.51 4.01
N GLN A 58 -15.72 -0.24 4.59
CA GLN A 58 -15.85 -0.81 5.94
C GLN A 58 -15.54 0.19 7.05
N GLU A 59 -15.12 1.40 6.73
CA GLU A 59 -14.68 2.45 7.67
C GLU A 59 -13.65 1.91 8.68
N PRO A 60 -12.56 1.28 8.18
CA PRO A 60 -11.61 0.59 9.04
C PRO A 60 -10.76 1.56 9.85
N ARG A 61 -10.45 1.20 11.11
CA ARG A 61 -9.40 1.84 11.90
C ARG A 61 -8.00 1.33 11.53
N LEU A 62 -7.92 0.10 11.06
CA LEU A 62 -6.71 -0.57 10.59
C LEU A 62 -6.96 -1.13 9.19
N LEU A 63 -6.14 -0.73 8.23
CA LEU A 63 -6.13 -1.24 6.86
C LEU A 63 -4.89 -2.11 6.66
N VAL A 64 -5.09 -3.38 6.33
CA VAL A 64 -4.00 -4.31 6.02
C VAL A 64 -3.96 -4.51 4.52
N LEU A 65 -2.82 -4.22 3.90
CA LEU A 65 -2.60 -4.28 2.46
C LEU A 65 -1.42 -5.20 2.16
N ASP A 66 -1.65 -6.16 1.28
CA ASP A 66 -0.63 -7.06 0.77
C ASP A 66 -0.32 -6.69 -0.68
N GLU A 67 0.91 -6.22 -0.92
CA GLU A 67 1.42 -5.81 -2.23
C GLU A 67 0.49 -4.86 -3.03
N PRO A 68 -0.03 -3.76 -2.44
CA PRO A 68 -1.09 -2.96 -3.05
C PRO A 68 -0.66 -2.18 -4.29
N THR A 69 0.62 -2.16 -4.61
CA THR A 69 1.19 -1.47 -5.77
C THR A 69 1.84 -2.42 -6.77
N SER A 70 1.83 -3.73 -6.48
CA SER A 70 2.36 -4.73 -7.41
C SER A 70 1.60 -4.71 -8.73
N HIS A 71 2.31 -4.85 -9.84
CA HIS A 71 1.76 -4.84 -11.21
C HIS A 71 1.08 -3.53 -11.65
N LEU A 72 1.23 -2.45 -10.89
CA LEU A 72 0.80 -1.12 -11.30
C LEU A 72 1.93 -0.40 -12.04
N ASP A 73 1.59 0.40 -13.03
CA ASP A 73 2.53 1.36 -13.61
C ASP A 73 2.87 2.50 -12.61
N LEU A 74 3.91 3.26 -12.92
CA LEU A 74 4.41 4.33 -12.04
C LEU A 74 3.33 5.37 -11.68
N ARG A 75 2.42 5.67 -12.60
CA ARG A 75 1.34 6.62 -12.35
C ARG A 75 0.40 6.09 -11.28
N TYR A 76 -0.08 4.85 -11.44
CA TYR A 76 -1.01 4.25 -10.49
C TYR A 76 -0.34 3.91 -9.15
N GLN A 77 0.96 3.60 -9.14
CA GLN A 77 1.73 3.49 -7.89
C GLN A 77 1.72 4.81 -7.13
N ALA A 78 2.00 5.94 -7.82
CA ALA A 78 2.01 7.27 -7.20
C ALA A 78 0.61 7.67 -6.68
N GLU A 79 -0.44 7.44 -7.47
CA GLU A 79 -1.83 7.72 -7.08
C GLU A 79 -2.23 6.89 -5.84
N THR A 80 -1.84 5.61 -5.78
CA THR A 80 -2.10 4.73 -4.63
C THR A 80 -1.33 5.19 -3.40
N ALA A 81 -0.05 5.53 -3.56
CA ALA A 81 0.79 6.04 -2.49
C ALA A 81 0.21 7.31 -1.86
N GLU A 82 -0.21 8.26 -2.70
CA GLU A 82 -0.82 9.51 -2.24
C GLU A 82 -2.16 9.26 -1.53
N LEU A 83 -2.98 8.35 -2.04
CA LEU A 83 -4.22 7.96 -1.39
C LEU A 83 -3.96 7.38 0.01
N LEU A 84 -2.99 6.46 0.16
CA LEU A 84 -2.65 5.87 1.45
C LEU A 84 -2.14 6.92 2.44
N ARG A 85 -1.29 7.85 2.00
CA ARG A 85 -0.84 8.98 2.82
C ARG A 85 -2.01 9.83 3.31
N ARG A 86 -2.93 10.16 2.42
CA ARG A 86 -4.11 10.96 2.72
C ARG A 86 -5.03 10.27 3.73
N LEU A 87 -5.30 8.98 3.55
CA LEU A 87 -6.10 8.17 4.49
C LEU A 87 -5.49 8.14 5.88
N ASN A 88 -4.18 7.97 5.97
CA ASN A 88 -3.48 7.97 7.25
C ASN A 88 -3.54 9.35 7.92
N ARG A 89 -3.19 10.43 7.19
CA ARG A 89 -3.06 11.78 7.76
C ARG A 89 -4.39 12.44 8.05
N GLU A 90 -5.37 12.33 7.13
CA GLU A 90 -6.63 13.07 7.23
C GLU A 90 -7.71 12.27 7.98
N ARG A 91 -7.69 10.94 7.86
CA ARG A 91 -8.72 10.07 8.46
C ARG A 91 -8.20 9.26 9.65
N GLY A 92 -6.92 9.36 10.00
CA GLY A 92 -6.33 8.64 11.13
C GLY A 92 -6.33 7.11 10.96
N VAL A 93 -6.44 6.60 9.74
CA VAL A 93 -6.42 5.16 9.47
C VAL A 93 -5.00 4.64 9.68
N THR A 94 -4.84 3.65 10.55
CA THR A 94 -3.58 2.91 10.66
C THR A 94 -3.43 1.99 9.46
N ILE A 95 -2.27 2.02 8.80
CA ILE A 95 -2.02 1.19 7.60
C ILE A 95 -0.87 0.24 7.89
N LEU A 96 -1.13 -1.06 7.75
CA LEU A 96 -0.12 -2.10 7.72
C LEU A 96 0.07 -2.54 6.27
N LEU A 97 1.26 -2.28 5.74
CA LEU A 97 1.62 -2.54 4.35
C LEU A 97 2.65 -3.67 4.28
N VAL A 98 2.35 -4.72 3.53
CA VAL A 98 3.34 -5.72 3.11
C VAL A 98 3.81 -5.35 1.71
N SER A 99 5.11 -5.26 1.49
CA SER A 99 5.71 -4.92 0.20
C SER A 99 7.13 -5.49 0.08
N HIS A 100 7.50 -5.87 -1.14
CA HIS A 100 8.89 -6.16 -1.49
C HIS A 100 9.62 -4.93 -2.06
N ASP A 101 8.93 -3.83 -2.33
CA ASP A 101 9.52 -2.57 -2.78
C ASP A 101 10.02 -1.77 -1.57
N LEU A 102 11.33 -1.85 -1.32
CA LEU A 102 11.98 -1.17 -0.20
C LEU A 102 11.88 0.36 -0.33
N ASN A 103 11.95 0.89 -1.54
CA ASN A 103 11.91 2.33 -1.78
C ASN A 103 10.52 2.90 -1.54
N LEU A 104 9.48 2.20 -2.03
CA LEU A 104 8.11 2.57 -1.73
C LEU A 104 7.81 2.49 -0.24
N ALA A 105 8.22 1.41 0.43
CA ALA A 105 8.06 1.25 1.87
C ALA A 105 8.79 2.34 2.65
N ALA A 106 10.02 2.69 2.26
CA ALA A 106 10.78 3.78 2.86
C ALA A 106 10.06 5.12 2.71
N GLU A 107 9.43 5.36 1.57
CA GLU A 107 8.77 6.63 1.28
C GLU A 107 7.42 6.77 1.98
N LEU A 108 6.66 5.68 2.12
CA LEU A 108 5.31 5.69 2.67
C LEU A 108 5.23 5.48 4.17
N CYS A 109 6.09 4.63 4.75
CA CYS A 109 5.92 4.16 6.11
C CYS A 109 6.73 4.99 7.12
N ASP A 110 6.17 5.16 8.31
CA ASP A 110 6.89 5.76 9.45
C ASP A 110 7.79 4.74 10.14
N ARG A 111 7.40 3.47 10.09
CA ARG A 111 8.15 2.35 10.64
C ARG A 111 8.16 1.17 9.68
N LEU A 112 9.29 0.48 9.66
CA LEU A 112 9.48 -0.75 8.88
C LEU A 112 9.76 -1.92 9.82
N LEU A 113 9.35 -3.10 9.35
CA LEU A 113 9.70 -4.38 9.94
C LEU A 113 10.24 -5.25 8.83
N LEU A 114 11.55 -5.51 8.85
CA LEU A 114 12.23 -6.37 7.88
C LEU A 114 12.16 -7.82 8.34
N LEU A 115 11.61 -8.67 7.49
CA LEU A 115 11.52 -10.11 7.72
C LEU A 115 12.59 -10.84 6.90
N HIS A 116 13.22 -11.83 7.52
CA HIS A 116 14.17 -12.75 6.87
C HIS A 116 14.00 -14.14 7.46
N GLU A 117 13.86 -15.15 6.60
CA GLU A 117 13.68 -16.55 6.99
C GLU A 117 12.60 -16.77 8.08
N GLY A 118 11.45 -16.07 7.94
CA GLY A 118 10.34 -16.17 8.89
C GLY A 118 10.57 -15.50 10.25
N ARG A 119 11.62 -14.69 10.38
CA ARG A 119 11.98 -13.98 11.63
C ARG A 119 12.10 -12.49 11.38
N VAL A 120 11.94 -11.70 12.43
CA VAL A 120 12.19 -10.25 12.38
C VAL A 120 13.70 -10.03 12.39
N ALA A 121 14.25 -9.56 11.28
CA ALA A 121 15.67 -9.19 11.19
C ALA A 121 15.91 -7.81 11.82
N LYS A 122 15.01 -6.86 11.59
CA LYS A 122 15.09 -5.50 12.14
C LYS A 122 13.70 -4.85 12.16
N ALA A 123 13.46 -4.00 13.14
CA ALA A 123 12.30 -3.11 13.20
C ALA A 123 12.74 -1.71 13.64
N GLY A 124 12.17 -0.66 13.03
CA GLY A 124 12.54 0.72 13.33
C GLY A 124 12.02 1.71 12.31
N THR A 125 12.59 2.89 12.27
CA THR A 125 12.38 3.87 11.19
C THR A 125 12.99 3.36 9.88
N PRO A 126 12.57 3.88 8.72
CA PRO A 126 13.20 3.50 7.44
C PRO A 126 14.73 3.62 7.45
N ALA A 127 15.27 4.68 8.04
CA ALA A 127 16.73 4.89 8.10
C ALA A 127 17.46 3.86 8.99
N GLU A 128 16.81 3.36 10.04
CA GLU A 128 17.37 2.33 10.92
C GLU A 128 17.29 0.93 10.29
N VAL A 129 16.27 0.68 9.49
CA VAL A 129 16.03 -0.65 8.92
C VAL A 129 16.74 -0.84 7.58
N LEU A 130 16.78 0.19 6.73
CA LEU A 130 17.41 0.13 5.41
C LEU A 130 18.90 0.49 5.49
N GLU A 131 19.62 -0.18 6.36
CA GLU A 131 21.07 -0.10 6.48
C GLU A 131 21.74 -1.03 5.48
N GLN A 132 22.73 -0.53 4.73
CA GLN A 132 23.37 -1.26 3.64
C GLN A 132 23.88 -2.64 4.07
N SER A 133 24.62 -2.71 5.16
CA SER A 133 25.21 -3.97 5.66
C SER A 133 24.17 -5.01 6.06
N LEU A 134 23.03 -4.56 6.58
CA LEU A 134 21.88 -5.42 6.89
C LEU A 134 21.20 -5.95 5.64
N LEU A 135 20.95 -5.07 4.67
CA LEU A 135 20.30 -5.43 3.40
C LEU A 135 21.16 -6.41 2.60
N GLU A 136 22.47 -6.18 2.50
CA GLU A 136 23.41 -7.10 1.83
C GLU A 136 23.38 -8.51 2.45
N ARG A 137 23.32 -8.57 3.78
CA ARG A 137 23.22 -9.86 4.50
C ARG A 137 21.88 -10.55 4.29
N VAL A 138 20.78 -9.79 4.30
CA VAL A 138 19.41 -10.34 4.20
C VAL A 138 19.08 -10.77 2.78
N PHE A 139 19.45 -9.96 1.79
CA PHE A 139 19.12 -10.22 0.38
C PHE A 139 20.23 -10.94 -0.40
N GLY A 140 21.43 -11.06 0.16
CA GLY A 140 22.57 -11.71 -0.52
C GLY A 140 23.05 -10.96 -1.75
N ALA A 141 22.74 -9.67 -1.87
CA ALA A 141 23.05 -8.81 -3.00
C ALA A 141 23.76 -7.54 -2.53
N ARG A 142 24.69 -7.03 -3.33
CA ARG A 142 25.32 -5.72 -3.05
C ARG A 142 24.34 -4.59 -3.37
N VAL A 143 24.21 -3.69 -2.43
CA VAL A 143 23.34 -2.53 -2.55
C VAL A 143 24.08 -1.25 -2.16
N VAL A 144 23.60 -0.13 -2.66
CA VAL A 144 23.96 1.22 -2.19
C VAL A 144 22.73 1.82 -1.56
N VAL A 145 22.88 2.41 -0.39
CA VAL A 145 21.80 3.12 0.30
C VAL A 145 22.15 4.60 0.35
N ASP A 146 21.41 5.38 -0.44
CA ASP A 146 21.50 6.83 -0.52
C ASP A 146 20.29 7.50 0.13
N LYS A 147 20.19 8.82 0.02
CA LYS A 147 19.02 9.60 0.46
C LYS A 147 18.31 10.21 -0.74
N THR A 148 17.00 10.11 -0.75
CA THR A 148 16.13 10.85 -1.68
C THR A 148 16.18 12.36 -1.39
N ALA A 149 15.61 13.18 -2.27
CA ALA A 149 15.43 14.62 -2.05
C ALA A 149 14.59 14.93 -0.80
N SER A 150 13.71 14.00 -0.38
CA SER A 150 12.93 14.08 0.86
C SER A 150 13.75 13.72 2.12
N GLY A 151 15.01 13.27 1.95
CA GLY A 151 15.88 12.81 3.03
C GLY A 151 15.62 11.37 3.49
N ARG A 152 14.71 10.65 2.83
CA ARG A 152 14.41 9.24 3.11
C ARG A 152 15.42 8.31 2.44
N PRO A 153 15.70 7.11 2.98
CA PRO A 153 16.63 6.18 2.35
C PRO A 153 16.10 5.69 1.00
N SER A 154 17.04 5.51 0.06
CA SER A 154 16.82 4.94 -1.27
C SER A 154 17.82 3.82 -1.50
N VAL A 155 17.32 2.64 -1.83
CA VAL A 155 18.10 1.42 -2.03
C VAL A 155 18.25 1.15 -3.53
N GLN A 156 19.49 0.92 -3.97
CA GLN A 156 19.82 0.61 -5.35
C GLN A 156 20.76 -0.58 -5.40
N LEU A 157 20.68 -1.40 -6.46
CA LEU A 157 21.65 -2.48 -6.69
C LEU A 157 22.99 -1.89 -7.12
N ASP A 158 24.09 -2.37 -6.55
CA ASP A 158 25.46 -2.01 -6.96
C ASP A 158 25.92 -2.87 -8.14
N TRP A 159 25.68 -2.39 -9.37
CA TRP A 159 26.12 -3.06 -10.59
C TRP A 159 27.60 -2.84 -10.92
N ALA A 160 28.30 -1.93 -10.22
CA ALA A 160 29.72 -1.63 -10.50
C ALA A 160 30.66 -2.69 -9.96
N ALA A 161 30.25 -3.45 -8.97
CA ALA A 161 31.07 -4.49 -8.31
C ALA A 161 31.32 -5.75 -9.15
N GLU A 162 30.54 -5.99 -10.22
CA GLU A 162 30.69 -7.18 -11.08
C GLU A 162 31.69 -6.99 -12.23
N ARG A 163 32.30 -5.82 -12.37
CA ARG A 163 33.22 -5.49 -13.49
C ARG A 163 34.70 -5.55 -13.11
N ARG A 164 35.05 -6.24 -12.04
CA ARG A 164 36.47 -6.45 -11.67
C ARG A 164 36.83 -7.92 -11.66
#